data_08460aaede03202d99e85a65ab71f0ae
#
_entry.id   08460aaede03202d99e85a65ab71f0ae
#
_cell.length_a   1.000
_cell.length_b   1.000
_cell.length_c   1.000
_cell.angle_alpha   90.00
_cell.angle_beta   90.00
_cell.angle_gamma   90.00
#
_symmetry.space_group_name_H-M   'P 1'
#
loop_
_entity.id
_entity.type
_entity.pdbx_description
1 polymer ?
#
loop_
_entity_poly.entity_id
_entity_poly.type
_entity_poly.pdbx_seq_one_letter_code
_entity_poly.pdbx_strand_id
1 'polypeptide(L)'
;MSYMLYGAMFMMSGAYALSRNSHVRGDFFYRNWSNRTQAKVDLALYFLFFFPGIFAMVFTGGQYAYESIRILESSVNSPAGVPVWPLKSIIFVAGITLLIAGAAEVMRCLVCIRTGEWLSRGSDVEELEQVLIQQHAAKESS
;
A
#
# COMPACT_ATOMS: atom_id res chain seq x y z
N MET A 1 5.88 22.75 10.85
CA MET A 1 6.76 21.89 10.00
C MET A 1 6.68 20.43 10.39
N SER A 2 6.84 20.02 11.65
CA SER A 2 6.87 18.61 12.07
C SER A 2 5.64 17.80 11.71
N TYR A 3 4.44 18.34 11.84
CA TYR A 3 3.19 17.64 11.49
C TYR A 3 3.04 17.42 9.97
N MET A 4 3.63 18.28 9.16
CA MET A 4 3.61 18.12 7.69
C MET A 4 4.53 16.98 7.26
N LEU A 5 5.73 16.89 7.84
CA LEU A 5 6.65 15.77 7.60
C LEU A 5 6.06 14.45 8.09
N TYR A 6 5.42 14.46 9.26
CA TYR A 6 4.73 13.29 9.78
C TYR A 6 3.59 12.83 8.87
N GLY A 7 2.74 13.75 8.41
CA GLY A 7 1.65 13.45 7.47
C GLY A 7 2.16 12.91 6.14
N ALA A 8 3.23 13.50 5.59
CA ALA A 8 3.87 13.02 4.37
C ALA A 8 4.43 11.60 4.54
N MET A 9 5.16 11.36 5.63
CA MET A 9 5.70 10.05 5.95
C MET A 9 4.61 8.98 6.11
N PHE A 10 3.52 9.33 6.79
CA PHE A 10 2.38 8.43 6.98
C PHE A 10 1.71 8.06 5.64
N MET A 11 1.47 9.04 4.77
CA MET A 11 0.86 8.81 3.45
C MET A 11 1.75 7.94 2.55
N MET A 12 3.05 8.21 2.53
CA MET A 12 3.99 7.42 1.70
C MET A 12 4.20 6.00 2.24
N SER A 13 4.11 5.82 3.56
CA SER A 13 4.22 4.49 4.17
C SER A 13 3.05 3.56 3.79
N GLY A 14 1.87 4.12 3.48
CA GLY A 14 0.72 3.34 3.04
C GLY A 14 0.97 2.57 1.74
N ALA A 15 1.59 3.21 0.75
CA ALA A 15 1.96 2.56 -0.51
C ALA A 15 3.04 1.49 -0.29
N TYR A 16 4.01 1.76 0.58
CA TYR A 16 5.04 0.80 0.97
C TYR A 16 4.44 -0.41 1.71
N ALA A 17 3.55 -0.17 2.68
CA ALA A 17 2.87 -1.23 3.41
C ALA A 17 2.03 -2.13 2.47
N LEU A 18 1.37 -1.55 1.47
CA LEU A 18 0.63 -2.31 0.47
C LEU A 18 1.57 -3.18 -0.37
N SER A 19 2.71 -2.64 -0.80
CA SER A 19 3.70 -3.38 -1.59
C SER A 19 4.31 -4.56 -0.83
N ARG A 20 4.41 -4.45 0.50
CA ARG A 20 4.92 -5.49 1.41
C ARG A 20 3.84 -6.45 1.92
N ASN A 21 2.59 -6.31 1.46
CA ASN A 21 1.45 -7.10 1.95
C ASN A 21 1.20 -6.98 3.48
N SER A 22 1.68 -5.87 4.05
CA SER A 22 1.54 -5.59 5.49
C SER A 22 0.15 -5.06 5.85
N HIS A 23 -0.76 -4.91 4.88
CA HIS A 23 -2.17 -4.68 5.18
C HIS A 23 -2.74 -5.92 5.85
N VAL A 24 -3.43 -5.71 6.96
CA VAL A 24 -4.09 -6.76 7.73
C VAL A 24 -5.04 -7.51 6.80
N ARG A 25 -4.57 -8.63 6.28
CA ARG A 25 -5.46 -9.62 5.68
C ARG A 25 -6.12 -10.36 6.82
N GLY A 26 -7.39 -10.65 6.71
CA GLY A 26 -8.08 -11.53 7.62
C GLY A 26 -7.57 -12.96 7.50
N ASP A 27 -6.29 -13.17 7.79
CA ASP A 27 -5.51 -14.39 7.61
C ASP A 27 -6.20 -15.60 8.26
N PHE A 28 -6.97 -15.31 9.30
CA PHE A 28 -7.77 -16.30 10.02
C PHE A 28 -8.84 -16.97 9.13
N PHE A 29 -9.46 -16.24 8.20
CA PHE A 29 -10.47 -16.78 7.29
C PHE A 29 -9.85 -17.40 6.03
N TYR A 30 -8.70 -16.89 5.59
CA TYR A 30 -8.05 -17.31 4.34
C TYR A 30 -7.27 -18.62 4.47
N ARG A 31 -6.87 -18.99 5.68
CA ARG A 31 -6.00 -20.14 5.93
C ARG A 31 -6.57 -21.50 5.45
N ASN A 32 -7.89 -21.60 5.39
CA ASN A 32 -8.59 -22.84 4.98
C ASN A 32 -9.02 -22.83 3.49
N TRP A 33 -8.75 -21.77 2.75
CA TRP A 33 -9.17 -21.65 1.36
C TRP A 33 -8.04 -21.97 0.39
N SER A 34 -8.42 -22.53 -0.78
CA SER A 34 -7.43 -22.77 -1.85
C SER A 34 -6.88 -21.43 -2.38
N ASN A 35 -5.62 -21.43 -2.82
CA ASN A 35 -4.94 -20.23 -3.34
C ASN A 35 -5.75 -19.51 -4.43
N ARG A 36 -6.41 -20.26 -5.28
CA ARG A 36 -7.27 -19.72 -6.35
C ARG A 36 -8.51 -19.02 -5.81
N THR A 37 -9.11 -19.53 -4.74
CA THR A 37 -10.28 -18.92 -4.11
C THR A 37 -9.87 -17.64 -3.40
N GLN A 38 -8.74 -17.65 -2.68
CA GLN A 38 -8.17 -16.46 -2.07
C GLN A 38 -7.93 -15.36 -3.11
N ALA A 39 -7.26 -15.69 -4.21
CA ALA A 39 -6.98 -14.73 -5.28
C ALA A 39 -8.23 -14.14 -5.92
N LYS A 40 -9.31 -14.92 -6.06
CA LYS A 40 -10.59 -14.42 -6.60
C LYS A 40 -11.27 -13.45 -5.64
N VAL A 41 -11.28 -13.76 -4.35
CA VAL A 41 -11.86 -12.89 -3.32
C VAL A 41 -11.05 -11.61 -3.18
N ASP A 42 -9.73 -11.71 -3.14
CA ASP A 42 -8.85 -10.53 -3.12
C ASP A 42 -9.07 -9.64 -4.35
N LEU A 43 -9.15 -10.24 -5.54
CA LEU A 43 -9.44 -9.50 -6.77
C LEU A 43 -10.77 -8.76 -6.70
N ALA A 44 -11.82 -9.42 -6.20
CA ALA A 44 -13.14 -8.81 -6.05
C ALA A 44 -13.11 -7.65 -5.04
N LEU A 45 -12.42 -7.80 -3.92
CA LEU A 45 -12.26 -6.76 -2.92
C LEU A 45 -11.45 -5.56 -3.47
N TYR A 46 -10.37 -5.81 -4.20
CA TYR A 46 -9.63 -4.76 -4.87
C TYR A 46 -10.50 -3.98 -5.85
N PHE A 47 -11.28 -4.68 -6.66
CA PHE A 47 -12.10 -4.05 -7.69
C PHE A 47 -13.30 -3.30 -7.10
N LEU A 48 -13.93 -3.84 -6.03
CA LEU A 48 -15.15 -3.27 -5.45
C LEU A 48 -14.89 -2.15 -4.45
N PHE A 49 -13.83 -2.27 -3.63
CA PHE A 49 -13.56 -1.34 -2.54
C PHE A 49 -12.29 -0.51 -2.76
N PHE A 50 -11.20 -1.14 -3.19
CA PHE A 50 -9.93 -0.47 -3.30
C PHE A 50 -9.91 0.54 -4.46
N PHE A 51 -10.25 0.12 -5.66
CA PHE A 51 -10.23 1.01 -6.82
C PHE A 51 -11.19 2.19 -6.70
N PRO A 52 -12.47 2.04 -6.32
CA PRO A 52 -13.36 3.19 -6.17
C PRO A 52 -12.84 4.17 -5.10
N GLY A 53 -12.30 3.64 -3.98
CA GLY A 53 -11.73 4.47 -2.92
C GLY A 53 -10.50 5.26 -3.39
N ILE A 54 -9.58 4.62 -4.08
CA ILE A 54 -8.37 5.27 -4.60
C ILE A 54 -8.71 6.24 -5.72
N PHE A 55 -9.63 5.91 -6.63
CA PHE A 55 -10.08 6.85 -7.66
C PHE A 55 -10.70 8.10 -7.05
N ALA A 56 -11.58 7.94 -6.06
CA ALA A 56 -12.14 9.07 -5.34
C ALA A 56 -11.05 9.92 -4.67
N MET A 57 -10.06 9.27 -4.04
CA MET A 57 -8.94 9.95 -3.39
C MET A 57 -8.06 10.71 -4.39
N VAL A 58 -7.72 10.11 -5.53
CA VAL A 58 -6.91 10.76 -6.58
C VAL A 58 -7.65 11.92 -7.19
N PHE A 59 -8.94 11.76 -7.51
CA PHE A 59 -9.75 12.80 -8.11
C PHE A 59 -9.95 13.99 -7.17
N THR A 60 -10.42 13.73 -5.95
CA THR A 60 -10.64 14.78 -4.94
C THR A 60 -9.32 15.39 -4.47
N GLY A 61 -8.30 14.57 -4.23
CA GLY A 61 -6.96 15.01 -3.85
C GLY A 61 -6.30 15.87 -4.93
N GLY A 62 -6.52 15.53 -6.21
CA GLY A 62 -6.04 16.32 -7.34
C GLY A 62 -6.68 17.71 -7.41
N GLN A 63 -8.00 17.79 -7.28
CA GLN A 63 -8.70 19.07 -7.22
C GLN A 63 -8.25 19.92 -6.02
N TYR A 64 -8.13 19.27 -4.86
CA TYR A 64 -7.73 19.92 -3.62
C TYR A 64 -6.27 20.43 -3.67
N ALA A 65 -5.37 19.68 -4.28
CA ALA A 65 -4.00 20.10 -4.52
C ALA A 65 -3.93 21.24 -5.54
N TYR A 66 -4.68 21.15 -6.63
CA TYR A 66 -4.71 22.15 -7.67
C TYR A 66 -5.18 23.52 -7.17
N GLU A 67 -6.28 23.56 -6.43
CA GLU A 67 -6.79 24.81 -5.85
C GLU A 67 -5.81 25.40 -4.85
N SER A 68 -5.21 24.56 -3.99
CA SER A 68 -4.21 25.01 -2.99
C SER A 68 -2.95 25.59 -3.63
N ILE A 69 -2.49 25.01 -4.73
CA ILE A 69 -1.33 25.51 -5.49
C ILE A 69 -1.69 26.84 -6.16
N ARG A 70 -2.91 26.94 -6.73
CA ARG A 70 -3.37 28.14 -7.44
C ARG A 70 -3.39 29.39 -6.55
N ILE A 71 -3.76 29.21 -5.27
CA ILE A 71 -3.83 30.32 -4.30
C ILE A 71 -2.59 30.44 -3.41
N LEU A 72 -1.58 29.56 -3.61
CA LEU A 72 -0.38 29.45 -2.77
C LEU A 72 -0.75 29.42 -1.28
N GLU A 73 -1.68 28.54 -0.94
CA GLU A 73 -2.32 28.49 0.38
C GLU A 73 -1.29 28.33 1.50
N SER A 74 -1.37 29.23 2.48
CA SER A 74 -0.61 29.17 3.71
C SER A 74 -1.47 28.74 4.90
N SER A 75 -0.86 28.15 5.90
CA SER A 75 -1.56 27.64 7.08
C SER A 75 -2.19 28.77 7.89
N VAL A 76 -3.51 28.69 8.09
CA VAL A 76 -4.26 29.60 8.97
C VAL A 76 -3.89 29.40 10.45
N ASN A 77 -3.41 28.20 10.81
CA ASN A 77 -3.09 27.81 12.18
C ASN A 77 -1.64 28.11 12.57
N SER A 78 -0.83 28.64 11.66
CA SER A 78 0.57 28.96 11.94
C SER A 78 0.81 30.46 11.77
N PRO A 79 1.24 31.17 12.84
CA PRO A 79 1.58 32.59 12.75
C PRO A 79 2.69 32.90 11.74
N ALA A 80 3.50 31.90 11.40
CA ALA A 80 4.61 31.98 10.45
C ALA A 80 4.19 31.79 8.97
N GLY A 81 2.89 31.60 8.67
CA GLY A 81 2.41 31.47 7.28
C GLY A 81 3.02 30.30 6.52
N VAL A 82 3.22 29.15 7.19
CA VAL A 82 3.83 27.96 6.57
C VAL A 82 2.96 27.49 5.38
N PRO A 83 3.53 27.29 4.18
CA PRO A 83 2.77 26.84 3.02
C PRO A 83 2.18 25.45 3.22
N VAL A 84 0.90 25.25 2.91
CA VAL A 84 0.16 23.98 3.06
C VAL A 84 0.04 23.24 1.73
N TRP A 85 0.19 23.94 0.63
CA TRP A 85 0.08 23.36 -0.71
C TRP A 85 1.02 22.15 -0.97
N PRO A 86 2.26 22.06 -0.38
CA PRO A 86 3.08 20.86 -0.57
C PRO A 86 2.46 19.62 0.07
N LEU A 87 1.87 19.76 1.27
CA LEU A 87 1.22 18.66 1.97
C LEU A 87 0.02 18.11 1.17
N LYS A 88 -0.78 19.02 0.61
CA LYS A 88 -1.93 18.64 -0.24
C LYS A 88 -1.49 17.96 -1.52
N SER A 89 -0.38 18.38 -2.11
CA SER A 89 0.21 17.73 -3.28
C SER A 89 0.69 16.31 -2.98
N ILE A 90 1.20 16.04 -1.78
CA ILE A 90 1.63 14.71 -1.35
C ILE A 90 0.44 13.74 -1.30
N ILE A 91 -0.76 14.19 -0.93
CA ILE A 91 -1.97 13.35 -0.95
C ILE A 91 -2.25 12.83 -2.36
N PHE A 92 -2.12 13.69 -3.36
CA PHE A 92 -2.29 13.31 -4.77
C PHE A 92 -1.22 12.31 -5.22
N VAL A 93 0.05 12.57 -4.91
CA VAL A 93 1.17 11.67 -5.24
C VAL A 93 1.01 10.33 -4.54
N ALA A 94 0.62 10.32 -3.26
CA ALA A 94 0.35 9.09 -2.51
C ALA A 94 -0.81 8.29 -3.15
N GLY A 95 -1.85 8.96 -3.61
CA GLY A 95 -2.94 8.32 -4.35
C GLY A 95 -2.47 7.61 -5.62
N ILE A 96 -1.62 8.28 -6.41
CA ILE A 96 -1.05 7.67 -7.63
C ILE A 96 -0.17 6.47 -7.28
N THR A 97 0.70 6.57 -6.29
CA THR A 97 1.57 5.45 -5.88
C THR A 97 0.76 4.25 -5.37
N LEU A 98 -0.31 4.50 -4.60
CA LEU A 98 -1.25 3.47 -4.17
C LEU A 98 -1.98 2.82 -5.36
N LEU A 99 -2.34 3.60 -6.36
CA LEU A 99 -3.00 3.10 -7.57
C LEU A 99 -2.07 2.15 -8.33
N ILE A 100 -0.80 2.52 -8.50
CA ILE A 100 0.22 1.67 -9.13
C ILE A 100 0.43 0.38 -8.32
N ALA A 101 0.58 0.50 -7.01
CA ALA A 101 0.75 -0.66 -6.12
C ALA A 101 -0.48 -1.59 -6.18
N GLY A 102 -1.70 -1.04 -6.18
CA GLY A 102 -2.92 -1.82 -6.33
C GLY A 102 -3.02 -2.53 -7.68
N ALA A 103 -2.62 -1.87 -8.77
CA ALA A 103 -2.57 -2.49 -10.09
C ALA A 103 -1.59 -3.67 -10.12
N ALA A 104 -0.43 -3.54 -9.49
CA ALA A 104 0.53 -4.64 -9.36
C ALA A 104 -0.06 -5.84 -8.59
N GLU A 105 -0.79 -5.58 -7.51
CA GLU A 105 -1.47 -6.65 -6.75
C GLU A 105 -2.57 -7.35 -7.57
N VAL A 106 -3.33 -6.60 -8.35
CA VAL A 106 -4.33 -7.19 -9.28
C VAL A 106 -3.65 -8.11 -10.30
N MET A 107 -2.53 -7.70 -10.86
CA MET A 107 -1.75 -8.56 -11.77
C MET A 107 -1.29 -9.85 -11.08
N ARG A 108 -0.84 -9.77 -9.84
CA ARG A 108 -0.46 -10.95 -9.04
C ARG A 108 -1.63 -11.88 -8.79
N CYS A 109 -2.80 -11.34 -8.41
CA CYS A 109 -4.02 -12.12 -8.23
C CYS A 109 -4.43 -12.84 -9.54
N LEU A 110 -4.34 -12.16 -10.68
CA LEU A 110 -4.64 -12.77 -11.99
C LEU A 110 -3.69 -13.92 -12.33
N VAL A 111 -2.40 -13.74 -12.07
CA VAL A 111 -1.40 -14.80 -12.27
C VAL A 111 -1.69 -15.97 -11.33
N CYS A 112 -1.98 -15.72 -10.06
CA CYS A 112 -2.33 -16.75 -9.09
C CYS A 112 -3.59 -17.54 -9.50
N ILE A 113 -4.60 -16.87 -10.07
CA ILE A 113 -5.80 -17.55 -10.58
C ILE A 113 -5.46 -18.49 -11.74
N ARG A 114 -4.52 -18.09 -12.62
CA ARG A 114 -4.10 -18.89 -13.78
C ARG A 114 -3.18 -20.04 -13.40
N THR A 115 -2.16 -19.78 -12.60
CA THR A 115 -1.12 -20.76 -12.23
C THR A 115 -1.51 -21.60 -11.02
N GLY A 116 -2.34 -21.08 -10.11
CA GLY A 116 -2.69 -21.72 -8.84
C GLY A 116 -1.67 -21.51 -7.73
N GLU A 117 -0.59 -20.77 -8.00
CA GLU A 117 0.48 -20.46 -7.06
C GLU A 117 0.68 -18.94 -6.96
N TRP A 118 1.01 -18.46 -5.76
CA TRP A 118 1.35 -17.05 -5.56
C TRP A 118 2.77 -16.78 -6.07
N LEU A 119 2.93 -15.68 -6.80
CA LEU A 119 4.26 -15.18 -7.13
C LEU A 119 4.99 -14.81 -5.83
N SER A 120 6.19 -15.40 -5.63
CA SER A 120 7.04 -15.06 -4.48
C SER A 120 7.37 -13.57 -4.49
N ARG A 121 7.33 -12.96 -3.32
CA ARG A 121 7.82 -11.60 -3.07
C ARG A 121 9.24 -11.67 -2.52
N GLY A 122 10.00 -10.59 -2.66
CA GLY A 122 11.33 -10.50 -2.04
C GLY A 122 11.32 -10.74 -0.53
N SER A 123 10.23 -10.31 0.15
CA SER A 123 10.04 -10.56 1.59
C SER A 123 9.82 -12.04 1.91
N ASP A 124 9.10 -12.77 1.05
CA ASP A 124 8.83 -14.19 1.26
C ASP A 124 10.12 -15.01 1.11
N VAL A 125 11.01 -14.59 0.21
CA VAL A 125 12.33 -15.21 0.02
C VAL A 125 13.23 -14.96 1.23
N GLU A 126 13.23 -13.74 1.79
CA GLU A 126 13.98 -13.40 3.00
C GLU A 126 13.51 -14.20 4.22
N GLU A 127 12.19 -14.34 4.41
CA GLU A 127 11.63 -15.17 5.49
C GLU A 127 11.99 -16.63 5.35
N LEU A 128 11.95 -17.17 4.13
CA LEU A 128 12.29 -18.55 3.83
C LEU A 128 13.78 -18.82 4.08
N GLU A 129 14.65 -17.89 3.71
CA GLU A 129 16.08 -17.94 3.96
C GLU A 129 16.39 -17.92 5.46
N GLN A 130 15.73 -17.05 6.23
CA GLN A 130 15.88 -17.01 7.69
C GLN A 130 15.42 -18.31 8.36
N VAL A 131 14.30 -18.89 7.94
CA VAL A 131 13.80 -20.17 8.44
C VAL A 131 14.78 -21.30 8.14
N LEU A 132 15.35 -21.33 6.92
CA LEU A 132 16.35 -22.32 6.54
C LEU A 132 17.63 -22.18 7.38
N ILE A 133 18.11 -20.97 7.60
CA ILE A 133 19.29 -20.71 8.45
C ILE A 133 19.03 -21.19 9.88
N GLN A 134 17.86 -20.91 10.44
CA GLN A 134 17.48 -21.37 11.77
C GLN A 134 17.41 -22.90 11.87
N GLN A 135 16.86 -23.56 10.84
CA GLN A 135 16.80 -25.03 10.81
C GLN A 135 18.18 -25.66 10.71
N HIS A 136 19.10 -25.08 9.94
CA HIS A 136 20.47 -25.55 9.85
C HIS A 136 21.21 -25.37 11.16
N ALA A 137 21.09 -24.21 11.80
CA ALA A 137 21.70 -23.93 13.11
C ALA A 137 21.18 -24.87 14.20
N ALA A 138 19.88 -25.17 14.22
CA ALA A 138 19.31 -26.12 15.16
C ALA A 138 19.80 -27.57 14.93
N LYS A 139 20.09 -27.93 13.69
CA LYS A 139 20.59 -29.27 13.32
C LYS A 139 22.07 -29.46 13.62
N GLU A 140 22.85 -28.38 13.60
CA GLU A 140 24.28 -28.42 14.00
C GLU A 140 24.47 -28.41 15.51
N SER A 141 23.48 -27.95 16.29
CA SER A 141 23.53 -27.92 17.75
C SER A 141 23.01 -29.20 18.42
N SER A 142 22.52 -30.15 17.68
CA SER A 142 22.00 -31.46 18.14
C SER A 142 22.95 -32.60 17.85
#